data_e4378f93010bbb02f86b44e04df2ad4f
#
_entry.id   e4378f93010bbb02f86b44e04df2ad4f
#
_cell.length_a   1.000
_cell.length_b   1.000
_cell.length_c   1.000
_cell.angle_alpha   90.00
_cell.angle_beta   90.00
_cell.angle_gamma   90.00
#
_symmetry.space_group_name_H-M   'P 1'
#
loop_
_entity.id
_entity.type
_entity.pdbx_description
1 polymer ?
#
loop_
_entity_poly.entity_id
_entity_poly.type
_entity_poly.pdbx_seq_one_letter_code
_entity_poly.pdbx_strand_id
1 'polypeptide(L)'
;MLDMVGEAVDRLITIEAKNHGMPHGILQPMYDAARKAAGNKPVTMAAAKGLKKHLGKGDVVFIMTGAGYEPTMPKGESDGPPGAASLARILYRGLGAIPVFVNEECHADPIVASSEAAGLMVKPFDQARDRHLGAAIVNAPTQQSKIKAWISKIYADYKPKAVVSTERLGAGADGNVHTATGLPLTGPKSKFQGCIDIGEVVTEANRRNIFSVGIGDHGNELGFGTIYDTVVKTMPKGSALATVVKTDVVIPAMMSNWGCYGIEACLAYLLRKPQLIHSPAMEKRIVQACLDAGGLEAMYCTTEFLVDGLDGETSMACMQFLSNIVRKNLEPPDAGLTH
;
A
#
# COMPACT_ATOMS: atom_id res chain seq x y z
N MET A 1 -3.82 -1.58 -25.81
CA MET A 1 -4.22 -0.31 -25.15
C MET A 1 -4.20 -0.43 -23.62
N LEU A 2 -4.87 -1.43 -23.00
CA LEU A 2 -4.83 -1.63 -21.53
C LEU A 2 -3.42 -1.76 -20.97
N ASP A 3 -2.56 -2.52 -21.62
CA ASP A 3 -1.20 -2.73 -21.15
C ASP A 3 -0.33 -1.47 -21.32
N MET A 4 -0.59 -0.63 -22.33
CA MET A 4 0.14 0.65 -22.51
C MET A 4 -0.09 1.62 -21.37
N VAL A 5 -1.31 1.71 -20.84
CA VAL A 5 -1.60 2.55 -19.66
C VAL A 5 -0.89 2.00 -18.44
N GLY A 6 -0.98 0.68 -18.21
CA GLY A 6 -0.24 0.03 -17.13
C GLY A 6 1.26 0.25 -17.21
N GLU A 7 1.86 0.13 -18.42
CA GLU A 7 3.28 0.40 -18.66
C GLU A 7 3.67 1.84 -18.28
N ALA A 8 2.86 2.82 -18.68
CA ALA A 8 3.13 4.22 -18.37
C ALA A 8 3.02 4.50 -16.86
N VAL A 9 2.04 3.87 -16.20
CA VAL A 9 1.84 3.98 -14.75
C VAL A 9 3.01 3.32 -14.01
N ASP A 10 3.37 2.08 -14.35
CA ASP A 10 4.46 1.36 -13.69
C ASP A 10 5.79 2.09 -13.82
N ARG A 11 6.09 2.64 -15.02
CA ARG A 11 7.30 3.47 -15.22
C ARG A 11 7.34 4.69 -14.33
N LEU A 12 6.19 5.35 -14.14
CA LEU A 12 6.13 6.55 -13.30
C LEU A 12 6.37 6.22 -11.82
N ILE A 13 5.72 5.19 -11.31
CA ILE A 13 5.84 4.84 -9.89
C ILE A 13 7.17 4.18 -9.52
N THR A 14 7.97 3.78 -10.52
CA THR A 14 9.28 3.15 -10.33
C THR A 14 10.46 4.08 -10.65
N ILE A 15 10.23 5.38 -10.76
CA ILE A 15 11.31 6.37 -10.92
C ILE A 15 12.11 6.44 -9.62
N GLU A 16 13.39 6.10 -9.65
CA GLU A 16 14.29 6.27 -8.51
C GLU A 16 14.67 7.75 -8.34
N ALA A 17 13.78 8.52 -7.71
CA ALA A 17 13.91 9.97 -7.56
C ALA A 17 14.70 10.39 -6.31
N LYS A 18 14.88 9.50 -5.32
CA LYS A 18 15.62 9.79 -4.08
C LYS A 18 16.99 9.11 -4.08
N ASN A 19 17.97 9.76 -3.48
CA ASN A 19 19.32 9.21 -3.28
C ASN A 19 19.72 9.12 -1.81
N HIS A 20 18.80 9.39 -0.89
CA HIS A 20 19.00 9.26 0.55
C HIS A 20 18.23 8.06 1.07
N GLY A 21 18.89 7.24 1.90
CA GLY A 21 18.26 6.10 2.58
C GLY A 21 17.98 4.86 1.74
N MET A 22 17.97 4.96 0.42
CA MET A 22 17.86 3.80 -0.47
C MET A 22 19.11 3.61 -1.32
N PRO A 23 19.59 2.37 -1.51
CA PRO A 23 20.58 2.07 -2.53
C PRO A 23 19.99 2.34 -3.93
N HIS A 24 20.79 2.93 -4.81
CA HIS A 24 20.42 3.10 -6.21
C HIS A 24 20.40 1.77 -6.97
N GLY A 25 19.51 1.66 -7.94
CA GLY A 25 19.44 0.52 -8.85
C GLY A 25 18.76 -0.72 -8.24
N ILE A 26 18.07 -0.58 -7.11
CA ILE A 26 17.37 -1.70 -6.46
C ILE A 26 15.96 -1.90 -7.02
N LEU A 27 15.30 -0.82 -7.40
CA LEU A 27 13.89 -0.86 -7.75
C LEU A 27 13.64 -1.57 -9.09
N GLN A 28 14.47 -1.31 -10.11
CA GLN A 28 14.30 -1.94 -11.40
C GLN A 28 14.42 -3.48 -11.37
N PRO A 29 15.43 -4.10 -10.73
CA PRO A 29 15.47 -5.56 -10.59
C PRO A 29 14.27 -6.14 -9.85
N MET A 30 13.79 -5.47 -8.79
CA MET A 30 12.59 -5.91 -8.05
C MET A 30 11.34 -5.80 -8.93
N TYR A 31 11.21 -4.71 -9.69
CA TYR A 31 10.11 -4.54 -10.64
C TYR A 31 10.11 -5.62 -11.72
N ASP A 32 11.28 -5.90 -12.33
CA ASP A 32 11.39 -6.92 -13.37
C ASP A 32 11.00 -8.32 -12.84
N ALA A 33 11.40 -8.65 -11.61
CA ALA A 33 11.00 -9.89 -10.96
C ALA A 33 9.49 -9.93 -10.66
N ALA A 34 8.93 -8.83 -10.15
CA ALA A 34 7.49 -8.71 -9.88
C ALA A 34 6.66 -8.82 -11.17
N ARG A 35 7.10 -8.14 -12.23
CA ARG A 35 6.49 -8.22 -13.55
C ARG A 35 6.52 -9.65 -14.11
N LYS A 36 7.66 -10.34 -13.98
CA LYS A 36 7.77 -11.75 -14.38
C LYS A 36 6.80 -12.64 -13.60
N ALA A 37 6.69 -12.45 -12.29
CA ALA A 37 5.73 -13.16 -11.45
C ALA A 37 4.27 -12.88 -11.85
N ALA A 38 3.96 -11.66 -12.32
CA ALA A 38 2.66 -11.27 -12.85
C ALA A 38 2.41 -11.70 -14.31
N GLY A 39 3.18 -12.64 -14.84
CA GLY A 39 3.05 -13.14 -16.22
C GLY A 39 3.47 -12.13 -17.29
N ASN A 40 4.49 -11.34 -17.02
CA ASN A 40 5.06 -10.27 -17.85
C ASN A 40 4.08 -9.12 -18.13
N LYS A 41 3.10 -8.91 -17.26
CA LYS A 41 2.13 -7.79 -17.36
C LYS A 41 2.53 -6.65 -16.43
N PRO A 42 2.11 -5.40 -16.73
CA PRO A 42 2.26 -4.29 -15.80
C PRO A 42 1.62 -4.64 -14.46
N VAL A 43 2.38 -4.48 -13.37
CA VAL A 43 1.98 -4.98 -12.05
C VAL A 43 0.81 -4.20 -11.44
N THR A 44 0.78 -2.87 -11.63
CA THR A 44 -0.36 -2.05 -11.19
C THR A 44 -1.65 -2.39 -11.92
N MET A 45 -1.56 -2.65 -13.23
CA MET A 45 -2.72 -3.08 -14.02
C MET A 45 -3.17 -4.50 -13.64
N ALA A 46 -2.23 -5.40 -13.33
CA ALA A 46 -2.56 -6.75 -12.86
C ALA A 46 -3.31 -6.70 -11.52
N ALA A 47 -2.83 -5.90 -10.57
CA ALA A 47 -3.49 -5.66 -9.28
C ALA A 47 -4.89 -5.04 -9.46
N ALA A 48 -5.02 -3.99 -10.29
CA ALA A 48 -6.29 -3.33 -10.56
C ALA A 48 -7.32 -4.27 -11.20
N LYS A 49 -6.90 -5.11 -12.17
CA LYS A 49 -7.76 -6.13 -12.78
C LYS A 49 -8.19 -7.18 -11.75
N GLY A 50 -7.26 -7.64 -10.90
CA GLY A 50 -7.54 -8.58 -9.82
C GLY A 50 -8.56 -8.02 -8.83
N LEU A 51 -8.33 -6.82 -8.31
CA LEU A 51 -9.26 -6.15 -7.39
C LEU A 51 -10.65 -5.96 -8.02
N LYS A 52 -10.71 -5.47 -9.28
CA LYS A 52 -11.99 -5.33 -10.00
C LYS A 52 -12.70 -6.67 -10.22
N LYS A 53 -11.97 -7.78 -10.36
CA LYS A 53 -12.55 -9.12 -10.53
C LYS A 53 -13.16 -9.67 -9.25
N HIS A 54 -12.50 -9.42 -8.12
CA HIS A 54 -12.85 -10.02 -6.84
C HIS A 54 -13.71 -9.15 -5.93
N LEU A 55 -13.86 -7.85 -6.26
CA LEU A 55 -14.60 -6.88 -5.46
C LEU A 55 -15.77 -6.30 -6.24
N GLY A 56 -16.93 -6.28 -5.60
CA GLY A 56 -18.13 -5.60 -6.02
C GLY A 56 -18.80 -4.86 -4.88
N LYS A 57 -20.03 -4.37 -5.12
CA LYS A 57 -20.80 -3.63 -4.12
C LYS A 57 -21.06 -4.47 -2.86
N GLY A 58 -20.62 -3.95 -1.72
CA GLY A 58 -20.79 -4.60 -0.41
C GLY A 58 -19.72 -5.62 -0.06
N ASP A 59 -18.81 -5.97 -0.97
CA ASP A 59 -17.67 -6.85 -0.65
C ASP A 59 -16.67 -6.14 0.23
N VAL A 60 -16.16 -6.84 1.23
CA VAL A 60 -15.14 -6.32 2.14
C VAL A 60 -13.75 -6.51 1.54
N VAL A 61 -12.92 -5.47 1.65
CA VAL A 61 -11.48 -5.53 1.36
C VAL A 61 -10.70 -5.13 2.61
N PHE A 62 -9.75 -5.97 3.02
CA PHE A 62 -8.79 -5.61 4.05
C PHE A 62 -7.67 -4.77 3.43
N ILE A 63 -7.33 -3.66 4.10
CA ILE A 63 -6.20 -2.80 3.73
C ILE A 63 -5.30 -2.69 4.95
N MET A 64 -4.10 -3.24 4.83
CA MET A 64 -3.08 -3.22 5.87
C MET A 64 -2.07 -2.14 5.56
N THR A 65 -1.76 -1.31 6.55
CA THR A 65 -0.73 -0.27 6.44
C THR A 65 -0.19 0.12 7.81
N GLY A 66 0.83 0.98 7.81
CA GLY A 66 1.49 1.48 9.00
C GLY A 66 2.74 0.67 9.35
N ALA A 67 3.89 1.31 9.16
CA ALA A 67 5.18 0.83 9.62
C ALA A 67 5.71 1.80 10.66
N GLY A 68 6.09 1.29 11.83
CA GLY A 68 6.61 2.10 12.90
C GLY A 68 7.05 1.27 14.10
N TYR A 69 7.80 1.91 14.99
CA TYR A 69 8.34 1.30 16.19
C TYR A 69 8.80 2.36 17.18
N GLU A 70 8.73 2.05 18.47
CA GLU A 70 9.20 2.95 19.52
C GLU A 70 10.72 2.81 19.76
N PRO A 71 11.40 3.93 20.12
CA PRO A 71 10.82 5.27 20.31
C PRO A 71 10.82 6.15 19.06
N THR A 72 11.28 5.67 17.91
CA THR A 72 11.61 6.50 16.74
C THR A 72 10.35 6.97 16.01
N MET A 73 9.45 6.05 15.69
CA MET A 73 8.21 6.33 14.94
C MET A 73 7.01 5.60 15.60
N PRO A 74 6.55 6.05 16.77
CA PRO A 74 5.58 5.32 17.57
C PRO A 74 4.20 5.19 16.90
N LYS A 75 3.82 6.13 16.04
CA LYS A 75 2.56 6.07 15.25
C LYS A 75 2.76 5.66 13.80
N GLY A 76 4.00 5.37 13.41
CA GLY A 76 4.37 4.99 12.05
C GLY A 76 4.77 6.17 11.18
N GLU A 77 5.02 5.87 9.92
CA GLU A 77 5.54 6.81 8.94
C GLU A 77 4.47 7.35 7.99
N SER A 78 4.85 8.39 7.22
CA SER A 78 4.00 9.05 6.23
C SER A 78 3.94 8.31 4.90
N ASP A 79 4.78 7.30 4.67
CA ASP A 79 4.56 6.35 3.59
C ASP A 79 3.61 5.24 4.06
N GLY A 80 2.67 4.86 3.23
CA GLY A 80 1.65 3.83 3.48
C GLY A 80 0.26 4.39 3.78
N PRO A 81 0.00 5.11 4.90
CA PRO A 81 -1.35 5.58 5.23
C PRO A 81 -2.01 6.47 4.17
N PRO A 82 -1.35 7.46 3.55
CA PRO A 82 -1.92 8.22 2.43
C PRO A 82 -2.28 7.35 1.23
N GLY A 83 -1.39 6.45 0.84
CA GLY A 83 -1.63 5.49 -0.24
C GLY A 83 -2.81 4.56 0.04
N ALA A 84 -2.86 4.01 1.26
CA ALA A 84 -3.97 3.17 1.71
C ALA A 84 -5.32 3.92 1.67
N ALA A 85 -5.33 5.19 2.09
CA ALA A 85 -6.52 6.04 2.09
C ALA A 85 -7.04 6.31 0.66
N SER A 86 -6.13 6.64 -0.28
CA SER A 86 -6.50 6.87 -1.68
C SER A 86 -7.05 5.61 -2.33
N LEU A 87 -6.40 4.48 -2.09
CA LEU A 87 -6.84 3.17 -2.58
C LEU A 87 -8.19 2.77 -1.97
N ALA A 88 -8.38 2.92 -0.67
CA ALA A 88 -9.66 2.69 -0.01
C ALA A 88 -10.78 3.52 -0.64
N ARG A 89 -10.50 4.79 -0.91
CA ARG A 89 -11.46 5.71 -1.54
C ARG A 89 -11.89 5.25 -2.93
N ILE A 90 -10.97 4.80 -3.79
CA ILE A 90 -11.35 4.36 -5.14
C ILE A 90 -12.07 3.00 -5.11
N LEU A 91 -11.69 2.09 -4.23
CA LEU A 91 -12.38 0.81 -4.05
C LEU A 91 -13.81 1.04 -3.56
N TYR A 92 -14.01 1.96 -2.61
CA TYR A 92 -15.32 2.35 -2.13
C TYR A 92 -16.16 3.05 -3.20
N ARG A 93 -15.64 4.11 -3.83
CA ARG A 93 -16.41 4.92 -4.80
C ARG A 93 -16.53 4.27 -6.18
N GLY A 94 -15.54 3.51 -6.59
CA GLY A 94 -15.45 2.92 -7.92
C GLY A 94 -16.13 1.55 -8.02
N LEU A 95 -15.90 0.70 -7.02
CA LEU A 95 -16.41 -0.68 -6.99
C LEU A 95 -17.57 -0.88 -6.01
N GLY A 96 -17.79 0.06 -5.09
CA GLY A 96 -18.77 -0.08 -4.02
C GLY A 96 -18.32 -1.04 -2.91
N ALA A 97 -17.05 -1.37 -2.85
CA ALA A 97 -16.48 -2.21 -1.80
C ALA A 97 -16.49 -1.50 -0.44
N ILE A 98 -16.34 -2.25 0.63
CA ILE A 98 -16.24 -1.76 2.00
C ILE A 98 -14.80 -1.95 2.46
N PRO A 99 -13.97 -0.89 2.48
CA PRO A 99 -12.62 -0.97 3.01
C PRO A 99 -12.63 -1.14 4.53
N VAL A 100 -11.80 -2.05 5.02
CA VAL A 100 -11.54 -2.23 6.44
C VAL A 100 -10.03 -2.15 6.63
N PHE A 101 -9.56 -1.09 7.31
CA PHE A 101 -8.16 -0.97 7.69
C PHE A 101 -7.84 -1.96 8.80
N VAL A 102 -6.73 -2.67 8.65
CA VAL A 102 -6.27 -3.73 9.56
C VAL A 102 -4.85 -3.41 9.99
N ASN A 103 -4.68 -2.97 11.21
CA ASN A 103 -3.41 -2.46 11.74
C ASN A 103 -3.32 -2.61 13.25
N GLU A 104 -2.20 -2.22 13.86
CA GLU A 104 -2.11 -2.01 15.31
C GLU A 104 -2.73 -0.68 15.71
N GLU A 105 -3.23 -0.61 16.95
CA GLU A 105 -3.88 0.59 17.49
C GLU A 105 -2.98 1.83 17.46
N CYS A 106 -1.67 1.65 17.66
CA CYS A 106 -0.71 2.76 17.62
C CYS A 106 -0.64 3.48 16.25
N HIS A 107 -0.97 2.79 15.15
CA HIS A 107 -0.97 3.35 13.80
C HIS A 107 -2.35 3.89 13.36
N ALA A 108 -3.38 3.75 14.19
CA ALA A 108 -4.76 4.07 13.81
C ALA A 108 -4.96 5.56 13.48
N ASP A 109 -4.40 6.47 14.27
CA ASP A 109 -4.64 7.91 14.09
C ASP A 109 -4.19 8.43 12.72
N PRO A 110 -2.94 8.19 12.23
CA PRO A 110 -2.53 8.60 10.90
C PRO A 110 -3.35 7.97 9.77
N ILE A 111 -3.77 6.71 9.92
CA ILE A 111 -4.60 5.99 8.95
C ILE A 111 -6.00 6.62 8.85
N VAL A 112 -6.63 6.86 9.99
CA VAL A 112 -7.97 7.48 10.06
C VAL A 112 -7.92 8.89 9.50
N ALA A 113 -6.95 9.70 9.94
CA ALA A 113 -6.78 11.07 9.45
C ALA A 113 -6.58 11.13 7.94
N SER A 114 -5.74 10.25 7.38
CA SER A 114 -5.52 10.13 5.94
C SER A 114 -6.81 9.76 5.19
N SER A 115 -7.56 8.79 5.71
CA SER A 115 -8.83 8.34 5.11
C SER A 115 -9.87 9.46 5.10
N GLU A 116 -10.03 10.16 6.21
CA GLU A 116 -10.99 11.27 6.32
C GLU A 116 -10.59 12.46 5.46
N ALA A 117 -9.29 12.77 5.37
CA ALA A 117 -8.76 13.77 4.45
C ALA A 117 -8.97 13.38 2.97
N ALA A 118 -8.95 12.10 2.64
CA ALA A 118 -9.33 11.60 1.31
C ALA A 118 -10.84 11.70 1.04
N GLY A 119 -11.64 12.07 2.03
CA GLY A 119 -13.10 12.14 1.93
C GLY A 119 -13.78 10.79 2.10
N LEU A 120 -13.16 9.89 2.83
CA LEU A 120 -13.70 8.57 3.19
C LEU A 120 -13.69 8.45 4.72
N MET A 121 -14.83 8.71 5.34
CA MET A 121 -15.00 8.65 6.79
C MET A 121 -14.79 7.24 7.32
N VAL A 122 -14.16 7.12 8.49
CA VAL A 122 -14.04 5.85 9.20
C VAL A 122 -15.19 5.74 10.20
N LYS A 123 -15.92 4.63 10.16
CA LYS A 123 -17.15 4.39 10.93
C LYS A 123 -17.11 2.98 11.55
N PRO A 124 -17.95 2.70 12.56
CA PRO A 124 -18.21 1.33 12.99
C PRO A 124 -18.58 0.43 11.79
N PHE A 125 -18.10 -0.81 11.80
CA PHE A 125 -18.24 -1.70 10.63
C PHE A 125 -19.68 -1.95 10.22
N ASP A 126 -20.61 -2.06 11.18
CA ASP A 126 -22.04 -2.21 10.90
C ASP A 126 -22.60 -1.03 10.10
N GLN A 127 -22.19 0.21 10.42
CA GLN A 127 -22.58 1.40 9.67
C GLN A 127 -21.94 1.44 8.28
N ALA A 128 -20.65 1.10 8.19
CA ALA A 128 -19.96 1.01 6.91
C ALA A 128 -20.61 -0.05 6.01
N ARG A 129 -20.95 -1.21 6.55
CA ARG A 129 -21.57 -2.33 5.83
C ARG A 129 -23.03 -2.05 5.46
N ASP A 130 -23.87 -1.75 6.45
CA ASP A 130 -25.33 -1.77 6.27
C ASP A 130 -25.85 -0.49 5.60
N ARG A 131 -25.14 0.62 5.79
CA ARG A 131 -25.53 1.93 5.21
C ARG A 131 -24.59 2.40 4.11
N HIS A 132 -23.52 1.66 3.84
CA HIS A 132 -22.46 2.07 2.91
C HIS A 132 -21.91 3.47 3.25
N LEU A 133 -21.53 3.68 4.51
CA LEU A 133 -21.09 4.97 5.06
C LEU A 133 -19.59 5.00 5.38
N GLY A 134 -18.76 4.79 4.36
CA GLY A 134 -17.31 4.95 4.50
C GLY A 134 -16.55 3.64 4.70
N ALA A 135 -15.40 3.72 5.34
CA ALA A 135 -14.53 2.61 5.71
C ALA A 135 -14.72 2.23 7.18
N ALA A 136 -14.14 1.09 7.58
CA ALA A 136 -13.99 0.71 8.97
C ALA A 136 -12.51 0.49 9.32
N ILE A 137 -12.22 0.37 10.61
CA ILE A 137 -10.90 0.04 11.12
C ILE A 137 -11.01 -1.08 12.17
N VAL A 138 -10.06 -1.99 12.17
CA VAL A 138 -9.94 -3.03 13.18
C VAL A 138 -8.49 -3.13 13.64
N ASN A 139 -8.29 -2.96 14.95
CA ASN A 139 -6.97 -2.94 15.55
C ASN A 139 -6.58 -4.32 16.07
N ALA A 140 -5.34 -4.69 15.82
CA ALA A 140 -4.75 -5.92 16.32
C ALA A 140 -4.48 -5.81 17.83
N PRO A 141 -4.54 -6.93 18.58
CA PRO A 141 -4.12 -6.94 19.96
C PRO A 141 -2.61 -6.69 20.08
N THR A 142 -2.20 -6.05 21.17
CA THR A 142 -0.79 -5.71 21.44
C THR A 142 0.09 -6.92 21.80
N GLN A 143 -0.48 -8.09 21.97
CA GLN A 143 0.22 -9.31 22.35
C GLN A 143 0.32 -10.27 21.17
N GLN A 144 1.54 -10.58 20.73
CA GLN A 144 1.79 -11.50 19.61
C GLN A 144 1.07 -12.85 19.77
N SER A 145 1.00 -13.38 20.98
CA SER A 145 0.32 -14.67 21.27
C SER A 145 -1.19 -14.67 20.96
N LYS A 146 -1.82 -13.51 20.87
CA LYS A 146 -3.26 -13.36 20.56
C LYS A 146 -3.54 -13.18 19.06
N ILE A 147 -2.53 -12.92 18.26
CA ILE A 147 -2.69 -12.56 16.84
C ILE A 147 -3.40 -13.67 16.06
N LYS A 148 -2.99 -14.92 16.21
CA LYS A 148 -3.60 -16.04 15.49
C LYS A 148 -5.11 -16.20 15.75
N ALA A 149 -5.53 -16.10 17.01
CA ALA A 149 -6.95 -16.16 17.36
C ALA A 149 -7.72 -14.94 16.83
N TRP A 150 -7.11 -13.76 16.91
CA TRP A 150 -7.68 -12.52 16.38
C TRP A 150 -7.86 -12.58 14.86
N ILE A 151 -6.88 -13.09 14.11
CA ILE A 151 -6.98 -13.26 12.66
C ILE A 151 -8.15 -14.18 12.30
N SER A 152 -8.27 -15.33 12.98
CA SER A 152 -9.40 -16.24 12.76
C SER A 152 -10.75 -15.53 12.97
N LYS A 153 -10.82 -14.68 14.00
CA LYS A 153 -12.03 -13.90 14.32
C LYS A 153 -12.34 -12.87 13.25
N ILE A 154 -11.36 -12.03 12.83
CA ILE A 154 -11.63 -10.99 11.83
C ILE A 154 -12.02 -11.57 10.47
N TYR A 155 -11.45 -12.73 10.05
CA TYR A 155 -11.87 -13.40 8.84
C TYR A 155 -13.29 -13.97 8.93
N ALA A 156 -13.72 -14.42 10.09
CA ALA A 156 -15.10 -14.89 10.32
C ALA A 156 -16.10 -13.73 10.31
N ASP A 157 -15.76 -12.63 10.96
CA ASP A 157 -16.64 -11.48 11.16
C ASP A 157 -16.77 -10.62 9.89
N TYR A 158 -15.67 -10.34 9.21
CA TYR A 158 -15.62 -9.40 8.09
C TYR A 158 -15.70 -10.07 6.71
N LYS A 159 -15.28 -11.33 6.58
CA LYS A 159 -15.32 -12.15 5.35
C LYS A 159 -14.73 -11.44 4.12
N PRO A 160 -13.48 -10.97 4.19
CA PRO A 160 -12.87 -10.19 3.10
C PRO A 160 -12.81 -11.01 1.79
N LYS A 161 -12.92 -10.32 0.66
CA LYS A 161 -12.79 -10.87 -0.69
C LYS A 161 -11.45 -10.55 -1.33
N ALA A 162 -10.74 -9.57 -0.78
CA ALA A 162 -9.36 -9.23 -1.15
C ALA A 162 -8.62 -8.67 0.06
N VAL A 163 -7.30 -8.77 0.02
CA VAL A 163 -6.39 -8.17 1.01
C VAL A 163 -5.34 -7.37 0.26
N VAL A 164 -5.13 -6.12 0.66
CA VAL A 164 -4.04 -5.27 0.16
C VAL A 164 -3.17 -4.88 1.33
N SER A 165 -1.86 -5.03 1.17
CA SER A 165 -0.86 -4.54 2.12
C SER A 165 -0.02 -3.47 1.45
N THR A 166 0.14 -2.33 2.09
CA THR A 166 0.98 -1.22 1.63
C THR A 166 1.79 -0.66 2.79
N GLU A 167 3.10 -0.58 2.61
CA GLU A 167 4.05 -0.19 3.66
C GLU A 167 3.76 -0.87 4.99
N ARG A 168 3.60 -2.18 4.92
CA ARG A 168 3.40 -3.01 6.11
C ARG A 168 4.44 -4.10 6.14
N LEU A 169 5.27 -4.05 7.17
CA LEU A 169 6.41 -4.96 7.32
C LEU A 169 5.96 -6.41 7.59
N GLY A 170 6.71 -7.35 7.05
CA GLY A 170 6.47 -8.78 7.21
C GLY A 170 7.67 -9.51 7.79
N ALA A 171 7.41 -10.67 8.41
CA ALA A 171 8.48 -11.50 8.95
C ALA A 171 9.44 -12.00 7.84
N GLY A 172 10.72 -11.98 8.16
CA GLY A 172 11.80 -12.58 7.36
C GLY A 172 11.93 -14.09 7.60
N ALA A 173 12.97 -14.68 7.02
CA ALA A 173 13.26 -16.13 7.14
C ALA A 173 13.55 -16.59 8.57
N ASP A 174 13.97 -15.69 9.44
CA ASP A 174 14.21 -15.96 10.88
C ASP A 174 12.93 -15.83 11.74
N GLY A 175 11.79 -15.52 11.12
CA GLY A 175 10.50 -15.35 11.80
C GLY A 175 10.32 -13.98 12.48
N ASN A 176 11.23 -13.04 12.26
CA ASN A 176 11.16 -11.70 12.84
C ASN A 176 10.91 -10.64 11.77
N VAL A 177 10.27 -9.55 12.18
CA VAL A 177 10.12 -8.34 11.36
C VAL A 177 11.38 -7.50 11.47
N HIS A 178 11.82 -6.92 10.36
CA HIS A 178 13.05 -6.13 10.28
C HIS A 178 12.81 -4.76 9.64
N THR A 179 13.63 -3.79 10.02
CA THR A 179 13.72 -2.50 9.30
C THR A 179 14.33 -2.69 7.91
N ALA A 180 14.21 -1.70 7.03
CA ALA A 180 14.90 -1.66 5.74
C ALA A 180 16.45 -1.75 5.85
N THR A 181 17.01 -1.48 7.03
CA THR A 181 18.44 -1.64 7.32
C THR A 181 18.80 -3.00 7.93
N GLY A 182 17.82 -3.92 8.05
CA GLY A 182 18.01 -5.28 8.57
C GLY A 182 18.13 -5.37 10.09
N LEU A 183 17.65 -4.36 10.84
CA LEU A 183 17.58 -4.44 12.30
C LEU A 183 16.27 -5.15 12.71
N PRO A 184 16.31 -6.11 13.64
CA PRO A 184 15.12 -6.81 14.08
C PRO A 184 14.21 -5.89 14.90
N LEU A 185 12.94 -5.79 14.51
CA LEU A 185 11.88 -5.07 15.22
C LEU A 185 11.10 -5.98 16.18
N THR A 186 11.11 -7.29 15.94
CA THR A 186 10.48 -8.29 16.79
C THR A 186 11.48 -9.36 17.24
N GLY A 187 11.07 -10.20 18.19
CA GLY A 187 11.91 -11.29 18.68
C GLY A 187 12.93 -10.87 19.75
N PRO A 188 13.71 -11.83 20.29
CA PRO A 188 14.56 -11.63 21.47
C PRO A 188 15.77 -10.69 21.25
N LYS A 189 16.10 -10.43 20.01
CA LYS A 189 17.21 -9.52 19.63
C LYS A 189 16.76 -8.09 19.36
N SER A 190 15.46 -7.84 19.34
CA SER A 190 14.92 -6.49 19.13
C SER A 190 15.28 -5.57 20.31
N LYS A 191 15.64 -4.34 19.96
CA LYS A 191 15.80 -3.23 20.91
C LYS A 191 14.62 -2.25 20.82
N PHE A 192 13.69 -2.50 19.94
CA PHE A 192 12.52 -1.68 19.65
C PHE A 192 11.26 -2.26 20.30
N GLN A 193 10.23 -1.44 20.44
CA GLN A 193 8.93 -1.82 20.99
C GLN A 193 7.82 -1.39 20.03
N GLY A 194 6.60 -1.83 20.31
CA GLY A 194 5.40 -1.42 19.57
C GLY A 194 5.15 -2.15 18.24
N CYS A 195 6.16 -2.78 17.65
CA CYS A 195 5.97 -3.56 16.42
C CYS A 195 5.46 -4.97 16.74
N ILE A 196 4.39 -5.37 16.06
CA ILE A 196 3.80 -6.72 16.12
C ILE A 196 3.72 -7.29 14.70
N ASP A 197 4.06 -8.57 14.56
CA ASP A 197 3.85 -9.25 13.28
C ASP A 197 2.37 -9.61 13.11
N ILE A 198 1.70 -8.91 12.19
CA ILE A 198 0.35 -9.24 11.72
C ILE A 198 0.34 -9.77 10.28
N GLY A 199 1.52 -10.10 9.74
CA GLY A 199 1.66 -10.61 8.36
C GLY A 199 0.90 -11.91 8.11
N GLU A 200 0.56 -12.65 9.17
CA GLU A 200 -0.29 -13.84 9.05
C GLU A 200 -1.71 -13.52 8.51
N VAL A 201 -2.16 -12.26 8.54
CA VAL A 201 -3.39 -11.83 7.82
C VAL A 201 -3.27 -12.15 6.33
N VAL A 202 -2.15 -11.80 5.70
CA VAL A 202 -1.90 -12.11 4.27
C VAL A 202 -1.72 -13.61 4.05
N THR A 203 -1.01 -14.29 4.94
CA THR A 203 -0.83 -15.75 4.87
C THR A 203 -2.16 -16.49 4.96
N GLU A 204 -3.09 -16.01 5.81
CA GLU A 204 -4.44 -16.56 5.91
C GLU A 204 -5.27 -16.31 4.65
N ALA A 205 -5.12 -15.11 4.02
CA ALA A 205 -5.74 -14.84 2.73
C ALA A 205 -5.30 -15.86 1.67
N ASN A 206 -3.99 -16.12 1.58
CA ASN A 206 -3.44 -17.11 0.65
C ASN A 206 -3.99 -18.53 0.91
N ARG A 207 -4.08 -18.94 2.19
CA ARG A 207 -4.68 -20.25 2.56
C ARG A 207 -6.15 -20.38 2.14
N ARG A 208 -6.87 -19.26 2.11
CA ARG A 208 -8.29 -19.21 1.72
C ARG A 208 -8.49 -18.92 0.24
N ASN A 209 -7.43 -18.80 -0.55
CA ASN A 209 -7.48 -18.38 -1.96
C ASN A 209 -8.20 -17.02 -2.13
N ILE A 210 -8.00 -16.10 -1.20
CA ILE A 210 -8.47 -14.72 -1.27
C ILE A 210 -7.37 -13.90 -1.95
N PHE A 211 -7.75 -13.15 -2.99
CA PHE A 211 -6.83 -12.35 -3.79
C PHE A 211 -6.06 -11.35 -2.93
N SER A 212 -4.75 -11.31 -3.11
CA SER A 212 -3.85 -10.51 -2.29
C SER A 212 -2.89 -9.66 -3.13
N VAL A 213 -2.61 -8.43 -2.65
CA VAL A 213 -1.67 -7.49 -3.25
C VAL A 213 -0.73 -6.98 -2.15
N GLY A 214 0.56 -7.00 -2.42
CA GLY A 214 1.60 -6.38 -1.58
C GLY A 214 2.24 -5.21 -2.30
N ILE A 215 2.47 -4.11 -1.58
CA ILE A 215 3.06 -2.87 -2.10
C ILE A 215 4.15 -2.44 -1.12
N GLY A 216 5.32 -2.11 -1.63
CA GLY A 216 6.47 -1.70 -0.83
C GLY A 216 7.57 -1.10 -1.67
N ASP A 217 8.66 -0.72 -1.04
CA ASP A 217 9.81 -0.08 -1.68
C ASP A 217 11.16 -0.74 -1.35
N HIS A 218 11.28 -1.46 -0.22
CA HIS A 218 12.54 -2.02 0.25
C HIS A 218 12.63 -3.55 0.24
N GLY A 219 11.49 -4.27 0.23
CA GLY A 219 11.47 -5.73 0.19
C GLY A 219 11.26 -6.41 1.55
N ASN A 220 11.15 -5.67 2.63
CA ASN A 220 10.73 -6.17 3.95
C ASN A 220 9.21 -6.07 4.16
N GLU A 221 8.47 -5.50 3.20
CA GLU A 221 7.02 -5.35 3.24
C GLU A 221 6.32 -6.62 2.75
N LEU A 222 5.14 -6.87 3.31
CA LEU A 222 4.29 -8.02 2.97
C LEU A 222 4.03 -8.09 1.46
N GLY A 223 4.29 -9.25 0.88
CA GLY A 223 4.17 -9.51 -0.55
C GLY A 223 5.50 -9.75 -1.26
N PHE A 224 6.59 -9.16 -0.77
CA PHE A 224 7.91 -9.31 -1.39
C PHE A 224 8.49 -10.72 -1.28
N GLY A 225 7.92 -11.58 -0.45
CA GLY A 225 8.20 -13.01 -0.49
C GLY A 225 7.95 -13.65 -1.87
N THR A 226 7.12 -13.02 -2.72
CA THR A 226 6.90 -13.44 -4.11
C THR A 226 8.16 -13.29 -4.98
N ILE A 227 9.02 -12.32 -4.63
CA ILE A 227 10.29 -12.04 -5.32
C ILE A 227 11.50 -12.14 -4.37
N TYR A 228 11.39 -12.97 -3.33
CA TYR A 228 12.34 -13.10 -2.23
C TYR A 228 13.80 -13.18 -2.68
N ASP A 229 14.13 -14.06 -3.62
CA ASP A 229 15.51 -14.24 -4.09
C ASP A 229 16.10 -12.97 -4.74
N THR A 230 15.24 -12.18 -5.39
CA THR A 230 15.64 -10.91 -5.98
C THR A 230 15.93 -9.89 -4.88
N VAL A 231 15.06 -9.79 -3.87
CA VAL A 231 15.29 -8.90 -2.72
C VAL A 231 16.59 -9.25 -2.02
N VAL A 232 16.81 -10.53 -1.70
CA VAL A 232 18.04 -11.02 -1.06
C VAL A 232 19.29 -10.63 -1.86
N LYS A 233 19.23 -10.72 -3.17
CA LYS A 233 20.36 -10.42 -4.07
C LYS A 233 20.58 -8.92 -4.26
N THR A 234 19.52 -8.15 -4.28
CA THR A 234 19.55 -6.73 -4.69
C THR A 234 19.77 -5.79 -3.51
N MET A 235 19.10 -6.08 -2.37
CA MET A 235 19.17 -5.21 -1.21
C MET A 235 20.43 -5.41 -0.39
N PRO A 236 21.08 -4.33 0.07
CA PRO A 236 22.07 -4.44 1.13
C PRO A 236 21.42 -5.13 2.35
N LYS A 237 22.07 -6.18 2.85
CA LYS A 237 21.53 -7.02 3.93
C LYS A 237 20.17 -7.70 3.58
N GLY A 238 19.89 -7.92 2.29
CA GLY A 238 18.65 -8.52 1.81
C GLY A 238 18.29 -9.82 2.52
N SER A 239 19.26 -10.67 2.83
CA SER A 239 19.03 -11.93 3.58
C SER A 239 18.50 -11.71 5.01
N ALA A 240 18.73 -10.55 5.61
CA ALA A 240 18.22 -10.20 6.95
C ALA A 240 16.84 -9.56 6.88
N LEU A 241 16.61 -8.66 5.90
CA LEU A 241 15.39 -7.86 5.84
C LEU A 241 14.26 -8.50 5.02
N ALA A 242 14.58 -9.30 3.99
CA ALA A 242 13.57 -9.80 3.05
C ALA A 242 12.46 -10.59 3.75
N THR A 243 11.22 -10.15 3.56
CA THR A 243 10.07 -10.91 4.05
C THR A 243 9.87 -12.20 3.28
N VAL A 244 9.35 -13.24 3.94
CA VAL A 244 8.95 -14.49 3.28
C VAL A 244 7.46 -14.53 2.91
N VAL A 245 6.70 -13.52 3.29
CA VAL A 245 5.26 -13.47 3.04
C VAL A 245 4.98 -13.09 1.58
N LYS A 246 4.22 -13.95 0.89
CA LYS A 246 3.88 -13.81 -0.53
C LYS A 246 2.50 -13.21 -0.72
N THR A 247 2.28 -12.59 -1.89
CA THR A 247 0.96 -12.18 -2.40
C THR A 247 0.80 -12.62 -3.86
N ASP A 248 -0.44 -12.58 -4.37
CA ASP A 248 -0.72 -12.89 -5.78
C ASP A 248 -0.08 -11.85 -6.72
N VAL A 249 -0.06 -10.58 -6.32
CA VAL A 249 0.62 -9.50 -7.03
C VAL A 249 1.48 -8.73 -6.04
N VAL A 250 2.75 -8.49 -6.38
CA VAL A 250 3.64 -7.58 -5.64
C VAL A 250 3.98 -6.38 -6.50
N ILE A 251 3.98 -5.20 -5.91
CA ILE A 251 4.24 -3.92 -6.58
C ILE A 251 5.41 -3.22 -5.88
N PRO A 252 6.62 -3.36 -6.41
CA PRO A 252 7.72 -2.50 -6.04
C PRO A 252 7.48 -1.09 -6.58
N ALA A 253 7.57 -0.08 -5.72
CA ALA A 253 7.40 1.32 -6.09
C ALA A 253 8.45 2.18 -5.40
N MET A 254 8.62 3.40 -5.85
CA MET A 254 9.55 4.37 -5.28
C MET A 254 9.21 4.70 -3.82
N MET A 255 7.92 4.70 -3.53
CA MET A 255 7.25 4.78 -2.24
C MET A 255 6.01 3.91 -2.31
N SER A 256 5.61 3.28 -1.23
CA SER A 256 4.38 2.48 -1.18
C SER A 256 3.13 3.30 -1.54
N ASN A 257 3.08 4.56 -1.13
CA ASN A 257 2.01 5.48 -1.53
C ASN A 257 1.85 5.52 -3.06
N TRP A 258 2.95 5.63 -3.82
CA TRP A 258 2.88 5.68 -5.28
C TRP A 258 2.39 4.36 -5.90
N GLY A 259 2.71 3.23 -5.29
CA GLY A 259 2.17 1.94 -5.70
C GLY A 259 0.63 1.90 -5.60
N CYS A 260 0.07 2.43 -4.51
CA CYS A 260 -1.37 2.61 -4.34
C CYS A 260 -1.97 3.55 -5.40
N TYR A 261 -1.31 4.68 -5.67
CA TYR A 261 -1.75 5.65 -6.69
C TYR A 261 -1.72 5.04 -8.10
N GLY A 262 -0.75 4.16 -8.37
CA GLY A 262 -0.70 3.39 -9.61
C GLY A 262 -1.91 2.47 -9.77
N ILE A 263 -2.32 1.77 -8.70
CA ILE A 263 -3.55 0.95 -8.72
C ILE A 263 -4.79 1.85 -8.90
N GLU A 264 -4.86 2.98 -8.20
CA GLU A 264 -5.95 3.95 -8.35
C GLU A 264 -6.08 4.42 -9.80
N ALA A 265 -4.97 4.81 -10.44
CA ALA A 265 -4.97 5.23 -11.84
C ALA A 265 -5.45 4.10 -12.77
N CYS A 266 -4.94 2.89 -12.61
CA CYS A 266 -5.35 1.73 -13.40
C CYS A 266 -6.83 1.38 -13.19
N LEU A 267 -7.35 1.45 -11.97
CA LEU A 267 -8.77 1.24 -11.67
C LEU A 267 -9.64 2.33 -12.31
N ALA A 268 -9.26 3.61 -12.19
CA ALA A 268 -9.98 4.72 -12.82
C ALA A 268 -10.06 4.54 -14.34
N TYR A 269 -8.96 4.09 -14.97
CA TYR A 269 -8.94 3.76 -16.38
C TYR A 269 -9.87 2.59 -16.73
N LEU A 270 -9.79 1.46 -16.00
CA LEU A 270 -10.63 0.28 -16.20
C LEU A 270 -12.12 0.56 -16.00
N LEU A 271 -12.46 1.49 -15.13
CA LEU A 271 -13.83 1.94 -14.86
C LEU A 271 -14.27 3.05 -15.81
N ARG A 272 -13.38 3.61 -16.62
CA ARG A 272 -13.60 4.78 -17.48
C ARG A 272 -14.10 6.01 -16.68
N LYS A 273 -13.57 6.19 -15.48
CA LYS A 273 -13.95 7.24 -14.51
C LYS A 273 -12.72 8.02 -14.02
N PRO A 274 -12.09 8.85 -14.87
CA PRO A 274 -10.87 9.60 -14.51
C PRO A 274 -11.08 10.53 -13.31
N GLN A 275 -12.30 10.97 -13.05
CA GLN A 275 -12.66 11.79 -11.88
C GLN A 275 -12.53 11.04 -10.54
N LEU A 276 -12.32 9.74 -10.53
CA LEU A 276 -12.07 8.98 -9.31
C LEU A 276 -10.64 9.15 -8.80
N ILE A 277 -9.70 9.52 -9.66
CA ILE A 277 -8.32 9.80 -9.23
C ILE A 277 -8.33 11.05 -8.34
N HIS A 278 -7.63 10.97 -7.21
CA HIS A 278 -7.52 12.12 -6.34
C HIS A 278 -6.59 13.20 -6.96
N SER A 279 -6.87 14.45 -6.65
CA SER A 279 -6.11 15.58 -7.21
C SER A 279 -4.82 15.83 -6.44
N PRO A 280 -3.83 16.53 -7.03
CA PRO A 280 -2.65 16.99 -6.30
C PRO A 280 -2.97 17.78 -5.02
N ALA A 281 -4.02 18.60 -5.03
CA ALA A 281 -4.45 19.32 -3.84
C ALA A 281 -5.04 18.39 -2.75
N MET A 282 -5.68 17.30 -3.16
CA MET A 282 -6.13 16.26 -2.22
C MET A 282 -4.96 15.48 -1.67
N GLU A 283 -3.95 15.16 -2.47
CA GLU A 283 -2.70 14.52 -2.04
C GLU A 283 -2.04 15.31 -0.91
N LYS A 284 -1.83 16.61 -1.11
CA LYS A 284 -1.29 17.48 -0.07
C LYS A 284 -2.09 17.38 1.23
N ARG A 285 -3.41 17.40 1.13
CA ARG A 285 -4.30 17.33 2.30
C ARG A 285 -4.17 15.97 3.02
N ILE A 286 -4.07 14.87 2.27
CA ILE A 286 -3.99 13.52 2.83
C ILE A 286 -2.66 13.32 3.56
N VAL A 287 -1.55 13.68 2.93
CA VAL A 287 -0.22 13.56 3.53
C VAL A 287 -0.10 14.46 4.75
N GLN A 288 -0.56 15.72 4.66
CA GLN A 288 -0.53 16.64 5.80
C GLN A 288 -1.35 16.12 6.97
N ALA A 289 -2.54 15.56 6.72
CA ALA A 289 -3.37 14.98 7.76
C ALA A 289 -2.71 13.78 8.44
N CYS A 290 -1.97 12.95 7.69
CA CYS A 290 -1.16 11.86 8.24
C CYS A 290 -0.11 12.38 9.22
N LEU A 291 0.66 13.39 8.80
CA LEU A 291 1.72 14.02 9.60
C LEU A 291 1.15 14.71 10.85
N ASP A 292 0.06 15.47 10.71
CA ASP A 292 -0.62 16.18 11.81
C ASP A 292 -1.18 15.19 12.86
N ALA A 293 -1.53 13.97 12.45
CA ALA A 293 -2.02 12.91 13.35
C ALA A 293 -0.87 12.15 14.05
N GLY A 294 0.38 12.48 13.74
CA GLY A 294 1.58 11.92 14.36
C GLY A 294 2.31 10.87 13.53
N GLY A 295 1.93 10.67 12.27
CA GLY A 295 2.81 10.02 11.29
C GLY A 295 4.07 10.87 11.09
N LEU A 296 5.21 10.22 10.89
CA LEU A 296 6.48 10.92 10.70
C LEU A 296 7.05 10.61 9.32
N GLU A 297 7.74 11.57 8.77
CA GLU A 297 8.59 11.30 7.62
C GLU A 297 9.78 10.43 8.09
N ALA A 298 10.00 9.29 7.44
CA ALA A 298 10.86 8.23 7.97
C ALA A 298 12.35 8.56 7.93
N MET A 299 12.82 9.37 6.96
CA MET A 299 14.24 9.64 6.76
C MET A 299 14.79 10.62 7.79
N TYR A 300 14.01 11.63 8.20
CA TYR A 300 14.40 12.70 9.09
C TYR A 300 13.61 12.71 10.40
N CYS A 301 12.63 11.81 10.56
CA CYS A 301 11.72 11.75 11.73
C CYS A 301 11.06 13.12 12.00
N THR A 302 10.57 13.76 10.96
CA THR A 302 9.94 15.08 11.01
C THR A 302 8.47 15.03 10.62
N THR A 303 7.71 16.09 10.93
CA THR A 303 6.34 16.33 10.48
C THR A 303 6.27 17.33 9.31
N GLU A 304 7.41 17.64 8.68
CA GLU A 304 7.43 18.43 7.47
C GLU A 304 6.74 17.69 6.32
N PHE A 305 6.25 18.45 5.33
CA PHE A 305 5.54 17.89 4.18
C PHE A 305 6.48 17.13 3.24
N LEU A 306 6.97 15.99 3.73
CA LEU A 306 7.88 15.07 3.07
C LEU A 306 7.30 13.64 3.14
N VAL A 307 7.70 12.81 2.21
CA VAL A 307 7.49 11.34 2.25
C VAL A 307 8.79 10.69 1.81
N ASP A 308 9.39 9.86 2.67
CA ASP A 308 10.61 9.12 2.36
C ASP A 308 11.77 9.99 1.81
N GLY A 309 11.94 11.18 2.36
CA GLY A 309 12.97 12.11 1.96
C GLY A 309 12.70 12.89 0.68
N LEU A 310 11.52 12.73 0.06
CA LEU A 310 11.06 13.56 -1.06
C LEU A 310 10.04 14.59 -0.62
N ASP A 311 10.13 15.78 -1.23
CA ASP A 311 9.14 16.84 -1.03
C ASP A 311 7.75 16.35 -1.41
N GLY A 312 6.75 16.70 -0.62
CA GLY A 312 5.36 16.33 -0.89
C GLY A 312 4.84 16.85 -2.24
N GLU A 313 5.43 17.93 -2.76
CA GLU A 313 5.18 18.44 -4.10
C GLU A 313 5.53 17.41 -5.19
N THR A 314 6.51 16.54 -4.94
CA THR A 314 6.86 15.44 -5.86
C THR A 314 5.74 14.41 -5.94
N SER A 315 5.11 14.04 -4.80
CA SER A 315 3.91 13.19 -4.81
C SER A 315 2.72 13.87 -5.48
N MET A 316 2.53 15.18 -5.28
CA MET A 316 1.51 15.95 -5.99
C MET A 316 1.75 15.93 -7.52
N ALA A 317 3.00 16.05 -7.96
CA ALA A 317 3.36 15.96 -9.38
C ALA A 317 3.09 14.54 -9.93
N CYS A 318 3.41 13.49 -9.19
CA CYS A 318 3.08 12.11 -9.52
C CYS A 318 1.56 11.97 -9.79
N MET A 319 0.72 12.47 -8.91
CA MET A 319 -0.73 12.45 -9.08
C MET A 319 -1.20 13.19 -10.32
N GLN A 320 -0.58 14.33 -10.63
CA GLN A 320 -0.89 15.09 -11.85
C GLN A 320 -0.55 14.27 -13.11
N PHE A 321 0.61 13.59 -13.13
CA PHE A 321 0.99 12.73 -14.24
C PHE A 321 0.06 11.54 -14.38
N LEU A 322 -0.27 10.83 -13.30
CA LEU A 322 -1.19 9.70 -13.31
C LEU A 322 -2.57 10.11 -13.85
N SER A 323 -3.09 11.24 -13.38
CA SER A 323 -4.37 11.79 -13.87
C SER A 323 -4.32 12.07 -15.37
N ASN A 324 -3.23 12.68 -15.87
CA ASN A 324 -3.06 12.97 -17.28
C ASN A 324 -2.94 11.68 -18.13
N ILE A 325 -2.17 10.68 -17.66
CA ILE A 325 -2.07 9.37 -18.33
C ILE A 325 -3.48 8.78 -18.52
N VAL A 326 -4.29 8.73 -17.47
CA VAL A 326 -5.62 8.14 -17.56
C VAL A 326 -6.55 8.96 -18.45
N ARG A 327 -6.62 10.26 -18.23
CA ARG A 327 -7.51 11.15 -18.97
C ARG A 327 -7.21 11.12 -20.47
N LYS A 328 -5.94 11.31 -20.86
CA LYS A 328 -5.54 11.35 -22.27
C LYS A 328 -5.72 10.02 -23.01
N ASN A 329 -5.67 8.90 -22.29
CA ASN A 329 -5.96 7.59 -22.88
C ASN A 329 -7.46 7.24 -22.89
N LEU A 330 -8.32 8.04 -22.27
CA LEU A 330 -9.79 7.89 -22.31
C LEU A 330 -10.47 8.92 -23.23
N GLU A 331 -9.83 10.05 -23.47
CA GLU A 331 -10.29 11.06 -24.41
C GLU A 331 -10.23 10.48 -25.86
N PRO A 332 -11.25 10.74 -26.70
CA PRO A 332 -11.13 10.41 -28.11
C PRO A 332 -9.97 11.23 -28.72
N PRO A 333 -9.26 10.69 -29.74
CA PRO A 333 -8.30 11.47 -30.47
C PRO A 333 -8.98 12.71 -31.06
N ASP A 334 -8.34 13.88 -30.91
CA ASP A 334 -8.85 15.12 -31.49
C ASP A 334 -8.92 14.97 -33.01
N ALA A 335 -10.14 14.99 -33.57
CA ALA A 335 -10.34 14.99 -35.00
C ALA A 335 -9.83 16.32 -35.54
N GLY A 336 -8.68 16.32 -36.22
CA GLY A 336 -8.10 17.51 -36.84
C GLY A 336 -6.64 17.79 -36.53
N LEU A 337 -6.04 17.09 -35.55
CA LEU A 337 -4.59 17.14 -35.32
C LEU A 337 -3.87 16.05 -36.13
N THR A 338 -4.09 16.01 -37.42
CA THR A 338 -3.24 15.23 -38.34
C THR A 338 -2.15 16.16 -38.85
N HIS A 339 -0.93 15.88 -38.44
CA HIS A 339 0.25 16.46 -39.10
C HIS A 339 0.52 15.79 -40.41
#